data_9a674fb0cf996b73b3211946cfb56281
#
_entry.id   9a674fb0cf996b73b3211946cfb56281
#
_cell.length_a   1.000
_cell.length_b   1.000
_cell.length_c   1.000
_cell.angle_alpha   90.00
_cell.angle_beta   90.00
_cell.angle_gamma   90.00
#
_symmetry.space_group_name_H-M   'P 1'
#
loop_
_entity.id
_entity.type
_entity.pdbx_description
1 polymer ?
#
loop_
_entity_poly.entity_id
_entity_poly.type
_entity_poly.pdbx_seq_one_letter_code
_entity_poly.pdbx_strand_id
1 'polypeptide(L)'
;LEILIRKLVASGFTEIVINVHHFADQIIRFVEEHDAFGADVRFSDESGKLLETGGGIKKAIPLLLENGVAERPFLVHNVDILSNVDLRDFYRHGVGAAALLLVSERQTQRYLLFDEENRLVGWTNVKTGEVKSPYKGLDVEACRKYAFAGVHLFSPQLFPYFDAWPDKFSVIDFYLSVCDREPIYAYPFPGLKILDVGKQDTLKKAEDFLSAECCPSR
;
A
#
# COMPACT_ATOMS: atom_id res chain seq x y z
N LEU A 1 10.95 -10.20 -0.93
CA LEU A 1 9.96 -10.51 -1.97
C LEU A 1 9.26 -11.83 -1.68
N GLU A 2 9.96 -12.97 -1.62
CA GLU A 2 9.40 -14.31 -1.38
C GLU A 2 8.42 -14.36 -0.19
N ILE A 3 8.84 -13.85 0.96
CA ILE A 3 8.01 -13.83 2.18
C ILE A 3 6.66 -13.15 1.93
N LEU A 4 6.67 -12.04 1.20
CA LEU A 4 5.44 -11.32 0.87
C LEU A 4 4.56 -12.11 -0.09
N ILE A 5 5.14 -12.68 -1.17
CA ILE A 5 4.36 -13.49 -2.13
C ILE A 5 3.72 -14.68 -1.39
N ARG A 6 4.47 -15.40 -0.57
CA ARG A 6 3.93 -16.52 0.22
C ARG A 6 2.82 -16.07 1.18
N LYS A 7 2.96 -14.91 1.83
CA LYS A 7 1.92 -14.34 2.69
C LYS A 7 0.66 -13.98 1.90
N LEU A 8 0.81 -13.38 0.71
CA LEU A 8 -0.30 -13.07 -0.18
C LEU A 8 -1.05 -14.34 -0.62
N VAL A 9 -0.33 -15.35 -1.10
CA VAL A 9 -0.91 -16.64 -1.53
C VAL A 9 -1.63 -17.32 -0.36
N ALA A 10 -1.02 -17.40 0.82
CA ALA A 10 -1.65 -17.96 2.02
C ALA A 10 -2.91 -17.18 2.45
N SER A 11 -2.98 -15.88 2.13
CA SER A 11 -4.15 -15.03 2.38
C SER A 11 -5.21 -15.11 1.27
N GLY A 12 -4.95 -15.89 0.18
CA GLY A 12 -5.89 -16.11 -0.93
C GLY A 12 -5.73 -15.14 -2.09
N PHE A 13 -4.66 -14.33 -2.13
CA PHE A 13 -4.30 -13.48 -3.27
C PHE A 13 -3.37 -14.26 -4.19
N THR A 14 -3.92 -14.84 -5.25
CA THR A 14 -3.19 -15.72 -6.18
C THR A 14 -2.87 -15.06 -7.52
N GLU A 15 -3.48 -13.94 -7.82
CA GLU A 15 -3.18 -13.11 -8.99
C GLU A 15 -2.39 -11.90 -8.52
N ILE A 16 -1.12 -11.79 -8.92
CA ILE A 16 -0.19 -10.79 -8.40
C ILE A 16 0.46 -10.04 -9.55
N VAL A 17 0.43 -8.71 -9.51
CA VAL A 17 1.21 -7.86 -10.39
C VAL A 17 2.38 -7.27 -9.60
N ILE A 18 3.60 -7.48 -10.07
CA ILE A 18 4.82 -6.96 -9.44
C ILE A 18 5.38 -5.83 -10.31
N ASN A 19 5.45 -4.62 -9.74
CA ASN A 19 6.16 -3.52 -10.36
C ASN A 19 7.66 -3.72 -10.17
N VAL A 20 8.43 -3.74 -11.27
CA VAL A 20 9.87 -3.92 -11.26
C VAL A 20 10.57 -2.72 -11.89
N HIS A 21 11.68 -2.26 -11.30
CA HIS A 21 12.49 -1.16 -11.81
C HIS A 21 13.98 -1.51 -11.72
N HIS A 22 14.63 -1.29 -10.55
CA HIS A 22 16.00 -1.72 -10.35
C HIS A 22 16.09 -3.25 -10.26
N PHE A 23 17.07 -3.84 -10.94
CA PHE A 23 17.28 -5.29 -10.97
C PHE A 23 16.08 -6.09 -11.50
N ALA A 24 15.29 -5.51 -12.43
CA ALA A 24 14.08 -6.12 -12.97
C ALA A 24 14.32 -7.56 -13.43
N ASP A 25 15.34 -7.81 -14.27
CA ASP A 25 15.69 -9.15 -14.79
C ASP A 25 16.00 -10.16 -13.68
N GLN A 26 16.62 -9.69 -12.58
CA GLN A 26 16.95 -10.57 -11.46
C GLN A 26 15.70 -10.94 -10.67
N ILE A 27 14.79 -9.98 -10.48
CA ILE A 27 13.52 -10.19 -9.77
C ILE A 27 12.62 -11.14 -10.58
N ILE A 28 12.49 -10.90 -11.89
CA ILE A 28 11.70 -11.73 -12.80
C ILE A 28 12.23 -13.17 -12.75
N ARG A 29 13.53 -13.35 -13.02
CA ARG A 29 14.17 -14.67 -12.99
C ARG A 29 13.98 -15.37 -11.65
N PHE A 30 14.18 -14.67 -10.54
CA PHE A 30 13.97 -15.25 -9.22
C PHE A 30 12.57 -15.78 -9.00
N VAL A 31 11.54 -15.05 -9.46
CA VAL A 31 10.14 -15.48 -9.33
C VAL A 31 9.87 -16.68 -10.23
N GLU A 32 10.37 -16.67 -11.47
CA GLU A 32 10.22 -17.77 -12.44
C GLU A 32 10.91 -19.05 -11.98
N GLU A 33 12.14 -18.97 -11.47
CA GLU A 33 12.91 -20.12 -10.94
C GLU A 33 12.24 -20.79 -9.73
N HIS A 34 11.32 -20.09 -9.06
CA HIS A 34 10.56 -20.61 -7.91
C HIS A 34 9.09 -20.90 -8.25
N ASP A 35 8.78 -21.13 -9.54
CA ASP A 35 7.42 -21.43 -10.02
C ASP A 35 6.39 -20.41 -9.52
N ALA A 36 6.76 -19.13 -9.55
CA ALA A 36 5.97 -18.00 -9.07
C ALA A 36 5.35 -18.22 -7.66
N PHE A 37 5.93 -19.11 -6.87
CA PHE A 37 5.45 -19.50 -5.54
C PHE A 37 4.00 -20.03 -5.54
N GLY A 38 3.54 -20.56 -6.67
CA GLY A 38 2.19 -21.07 -6.87
C GLY A 38 1.13 -19.99 -7.14
N ALA A 39 1.55 -18.77 -7.52
CA ALA A 39 0.67 -17.67 -7.92
C ALA A 39 0.71 -17.43 -9.43
N ASP A 40 -0.30 -16.77 -9.97
CA ASP A 40 -0.26 -16.14 -11.30
C ASP A 40 0.41 -14.77 -11.16
N VAL A 41 1.71 -14.69 -11.52
CA VAL A 41 2.50 -13.46 -11.38
C VAL A 41 2.72 -12.81 -12.73
N ARG A 42 2.39 -11.53 -12.82
CA ARG A 42 2.66 -10.66 -13.97
C ARG A 42 3.55 -9.50 -13.56
N PHE A 43 4.36 -9.02 -14.50
CA PHE A 43 5.32 -7.95 -14.21
C PHE A 43 4.95 -6.65 -14.93
N SER A 44 4.90 -5.56 -14.16
CA SER A 44 4.81 -4.19 -14.67
C SER A 44 6.22 -3.60 -14.68
N ASP A 45 6.86 -3.58 -15.86
CA ASP A 45 8.25 -3.16 -15.99
C ASP A 45 8.37 -1.62 -16.07
N GLU A 46 9.02 -1.04 -15.05
CA GLU A 46 9.33 0.38 -14.94
C GLU A 46 10.81 0.70 -15.18
N SER A 47 11.60 -0.23 -15.77
CA SER A 47 13.06 -0.09 -15.97
C SER A 47 13.43 1.21 -16.69
N GLY A 48 12.58 1.68 -17.62
CA GLY A 48 12.83 2.91 -18.36
C GLY A 48 12.60 4.20 -17.58
N LYS A 49 11.76 4.19 -16.54
CA LYS A 49 11.40 5.39 -15.78
C LYS A 49 10.71 5.00 -14.47
N LEU A 50 11.28 5.43 -13.35
CA LEU A 50 10.64 5.26 -12.05
C LEU A 50 9.36 6.13 -11.95
N LEU A 51 8.22 5.50 -11.71
CA LEU A 51 6.90 6.16 -11.77
C LEU A 51 6.37 6.60 -10.40
N GLU A 52 7.04 6.25 -9.31
CA GLU A 52 6.55 6.38 -7.94
C GLU A 52 5.30 5.51 -7.69
N THR A 53 4.74 5.58 -6.48
CA THR A 53 3.70 4.63 -6.04
C THR A 53 2.38 4.78 -6.81
N GLY A 54 1.94 5.99 -7.12
CA GLY A 54 0.71 6.23 -7.87
C GLY A 54 0.85 5.92 -9.36
N GLY A 55 1.96 6.34 -9.96
CA GLY A 55 2.25 6.04 -11.38
C GLY A 55 2.47 4.56 -11.62
N GLY A 56 3.07 3.84 -10.66
CA GLY A 56 3.20 2.38 -10.70
C GLY A 56 1.84 1.66 -10.73
N ILE A 57 0.90 2.09 -9.90
CA ILE A 57 -0.48 1.57 -9.94
C ILE A 57 -1.13 1.88 -11.30
N LYS A 58 -1.05 3.13 -11.77
CA LYS A 58 -1.60 3.53 -13.07
C LYS A 58 -1.07 2.65 -14.20
N LYS A 59 0.24 2.38 -14.23
CA LYS A 59 0.86 1.52 -15.24
C LYS A 59 0.44 0.06 -15.14
N ALA A 60 0.16 -0.43 -13.95
CA ALA A 60 -0.26 -1.81 -13.71
C ALA A 60 -1.73 -2.07 -14.08
N ILE A 61 -2.57 -1.03 -14.24
CA ILE A 61 -4.00 -1.16 -14.53
C ILE A 61 -4.30 -2.13 -15.69
N PRO A 62 -3.68 -2.04 -16.88
CA PRO A 62 -3.97 -2.98 -17.96
C PRO A 62 -3.77 -4.45 -17.57
N LEU A 63 -2.73 -4.74 -16.76
CA LEU A 63 -2.47 -6.09 -16.28
C LEU A 63 -3.49 -6.55 -15.23
N LEU A 64 -4.02 -5.62 -14.45
CA LEU A 64 -5.07 -5.90 -13.46
C LEU A 64 -6.43 -6.13 -14.11
N LEU A 65 -6.69 -5.54 -15.29
CA LEU A 65 -7.95 -5.65 -16.03
C LEU A 65 -8.08 -6.92 -16.86
N GLU A 66 -6.96 -7.52 -17.29
CA GLU A 66 -6.94 -8.66 -18.22
C GLU A 66 -7.73 -9.88 -17.75
N ASN A 67 -7.93 -10.04 -16.42
CA ASN A 67 -8.67 -11.17 -15.85
C ASN A 67 -10.03 -10.78 -15.23
N GLY A 68 -10.61 -9.64 -15.65
CA GLY A 68 -11.90 -9.20 -15.12
C GLY A 68 -11.87 -8.72 -13.67
N VAL A 69 -10.69 -8.49 -13.13
CA VAL A 69 -10.47 -8.01 -11.74
C VAL A 69 -10.91 -6.56 -11.54
N ALA A 70 -11.21 -5.85 -12.63
CA ALA A 70 -11.61 -4.44 -12.64
C ALA A 70 -12.86 -4.09 -11.81
N GLU A 71 -13.65 -5.07 -11.42
CA GLU A 71 -14.87 -4.83 -10.64
C GLU A 71 -14.64 -4.96 -9.13
N ARG A 72 -13.46 -5.38 -8.71
CA ARG A 72 -13.14 -5.63 -7.29
C ARG A 72 -11.95 -4.80 -6.83
N PRO A 73 -11.95 -4.34 -5.58
CA PRO A 73 -10.76 -3.75 -4.99
C PRO A 73 -9.57 -4.71 -5.06
N PHE A 74 -8.38 -4.19 -5.21
CA PHE A 74 -7.14 -4.95 -5.15
C PHE A 74 -6.24 -4.45 -4.02
N LEU A 75 -5.44 -5.35 -3.48
CA LEU A 75 -4.48 -5.05 -2.44
C LEU A 75 -3.19 -4.51 -3.08
N VAL A 76 -2.74 -3.36 -2.62
CA VAL A 76 -1.41 -2.81 -2.92
C VAL A 76 -0.54 -2.94 -1.68
N HIS A 77 0.66 -3.48 -1.85
CA HIS A 77 1.58 -3.74 -0.73
C HIS A 77 3.02 -3.39 -1.13
N ASN A 78 3.66 -2.54 -0.35
CA ASN A 78 5.08 -2.27 -0.53
C ASN A 78 5.90 -3.52 -0.19
N VAL A 79 6.84 -3.90 -1.06
CA VAL A 79 7.61 -5.14 -0.94
C VAL A 79 8.57 -5.16 0.25
N ASP A 80 8.96 -3.99 0.73
CA ASP A 80 9.87 -3.77 1.85
C ASP A 80 9.18 -3.67 3.22
N ILE A 81 7.87 -3.90 3.28
CA ILE A 81 7.11 -3.87 4.54
C ILE A 81 6.79 -5.29 5.00
N LEU A 82 7.22 -5.63 6.22
CA LEU A 82 6.72 -6.79 6.96
C LEU A 82 5.71 -6.32 8.00
N SER A 83 4.62 -7.05 8.16
CA SER A 83 3.57 -6.73 9.13
C SER A 83 2.88 -7.98 9.66
N ASN A 84 2.24 -7.86 10.84
CA ASN A 84 1.40 -8.92 11.41
C ASN A 84 -0.08 -8.78 11.03
N VAL A 85 -0.43 -7.88 10.12
CA VAL A 85 -1.82 -7.71 9.70
C VAL A 85 -2.33 -8.96 8.97
N ASP A 86 -3.55 -9.38 9.29
CA ASP A 86 -4.28 -10.37 8.49
C ASP A 86 -4.78 -9.68 7.22
N LEU A 87 -4.17 -10.02 6.07
CA LEU A 87 -4.48 -9.39 4.78
C LEU A 87 -5.88 -9.75 4.28
N ARG A 88 -6.41 -10.92 4.64
CA ARG A 88 -7.77 -11.33 4.27
C ARG A 88 -8.81 -10.53 5.04
N ASP A 89 -8.58 -10.36 6.33
CA ASP A 89 -9.46 -9.55 7.18
C ASP A 89 -9.42 -8.08 6.78
N PHE A 90 -8.21 -7.55 6.56
CA PHE A 90 -8.02 -6.20 6.03
C PHE A 90 -8.78 -5.97 4.71
N TYR A 91 -8.70 -6.94 3.78
CA TYR A 91 -9.43 -6.87 2.51
C TYR A 91 -10.94 -6.77 2.71
N ARG A 92 -11.49 -7.58 3.62
CA ARG A 92 -12.93 -7.59 3.90
C ARG A 92 -13.43 -6.25 4.45
N HIS A 93 -12.62 -5.59 5.28
CA HIS A 93 -12.98 -4.28 5.85
C HIS A 93 -12.99 -3.15 4.81
N GLY A 94 -12.27 -3.30 3.72
CA GLY A 94 -12.22 -2.28 2.66
C GLY A 94 -13.27 -2.43 1.56
N VAL A 95 -14.11 -3.46 1.61
CA VAL A 95 -15.17 -3.64 0.61
C VAL A 95 -16.18 -2.49 0.72
N GLY A 96 -16.36 -1.75 -0.37
CA GLY A 96 -17.26 -0.58 -0.45
C GLY A 96 -16.58 0.78 -0.23
N ALA A 97 -15.32 0.80 0.19
CA ALA A 97 -14.51 2.02 0.21
C ALA A 97 -13.83 2.26 -1.15
N ALA A 98 -13.54 3.52 -1.48
CA ALA A 98 -12.68 3.84 -2.62
C ALA A 98 -11.24 3.44 -2.35
N ALA A 99 -10.77 3.64 -1.12
CA ALA A 99 -9.53 3.08 -0.62
C ALA A 99 -9.60 2.84 0.90
N LEU A 100 -8.88 1.82 1.38
CA LEU A 100 -8.65 1.57 2.81
C LEU A 100 -7.16 1.55 3.06
N LEU A 101 -6.66 2.41 3.93
CA LEU A 101 -5.24 2.59 4.21
C LEU A 101 -4.87 1.93 5.53
N LEU A 102 -3.96 0.96 5.52
CA LEU A 102 -3.37 0.46 6.77
C LEU A 102 -2.50 1.56 7.37
N VAL A 103 -2.78 1.91 8.61
CA VAL A 103 -2.11 3.01 9.31
C VAL A 103 -1.62 2.58 10.69
N SER A 104 -0.66 3.32 11.22
CA SER A 104 -0.08 3.07 12.54
C SER A 104 0.15 4.38 13.32
N GLU A 105 0.22 4.27 14.64
CA GLU A 105 0.53 5.39 15.56
C GLU A 105 2.06 5.61 15.71
N ARG A 106 2.88 5.00 14.86
CA ARG A 106 4.34 5.16 14.93
C ARG A 106 4.76 6.61 14.76
N GLN A 107 5.82 7.00 15.46
CA GLN A 107 6.43 8.33 15.33
C GLN A 107 7.02 8.50 13.93
N THR A 108 6.64 9.60 13.28
CA THR A 108 7.14 10.00 11.95
C THR A 108 7.10 11.51 11.81
N GLN A 109 7.66 12.04 10.73
CA GLN A 109 7.54 13.46 10.38
C GLN A 109 6.32 13.73 9.49
N ARG A 110 5.75 12.70 8.85
CA ARG A 110 4.69 12.81 7.85
C ARG A 110 3.49 12.00 8.30
N TYR A 111 2.38 12.65 8.52
CA TYR A 111 1.13 12.02 8.93
C TYR A 111 0.02 12.27 7.92
N LEU A 112 -0.81 11.25 7.72
CA LEU A 112 -2.14 11.41 7.15
C LEU A 112 -3.08 11.91 8.24
N LEU A 113 -3.99 12.79 7.87
CA LEU A 113 -4.97 13.39 8.76
C LEU A 113 -6.35 12.77 8.48
N PHE A 114 -6.99 12.32 9.53
CA PHE A 114 -8.31 11.69 9.45
C PHE A 114 -9.28 12.37 10.40
N ASP A 115 -10.54 12.41 10.03
CA ASP A 115 -11.63 12.88 10.88
C ASP A 115 -12.04 11.83 11.94
N GLU A 116 -13.13 12.10 12.67
CA GLU A 116 -13.65 11.22 13.72
C GLU A 116 -14.15 9.87 13.18
N GLU A 117 -14.60 9.81 11.92
CA GLU A 117 -15.05 8.62 11.21
C GLU A 117 -13.91 7.87 10.53
N ASN A 118 -12.64 8.26 10.77
CA ASN A 118 -11.45 7.76 10.10
C ASN A 118 -11.41 8.02 8.58
N ARG A 119 -12.12 9.03 8.08
CA ARG A 119 -12.05 9.44 6.67
C ARG A 119 -10.83 10.34 6.45
N LEU A 120 -10.10 10.12 5.36
CA LEU A 120 -8.95 10.93 4.99
C LEU A 120 -9.38 12.37 4.67
N VAL A 121 -8.78 13.34 5.37
CA VAL A 121 -9.08 14.77 5.21
C VAL A 121 -7.84 15.60 4.89
N GLY A 122 -6.62 15.05 5.04
CA GLY A 122 -5.41 15.79 4.76
C GLY A 122 -4.13 15.03 5.06
N TRP A 123 -3.04 15.77 5.00
CA TRP A 123 -1.69 15.31 5.31
C TRP A 123 -0.91 16.46 5.95
N THR A 124 0.02 16.14 6.83
CA THR A 124 0.93 17.13 7.44
C THR A 124 2.35 16.61 7.55
N ASN A 125 3.31 17.54 7.46
CA ASN A 125 4.69 17.32 7.85
C ASN A 125 4.98 18.15 9.11
N VAL A 126 5.06 17.49 10.24
CA VAL A 126 5.25 18.15 11.55
C VAL A 126 6.62 18.85 11.71
N LYS A 127 7.61 18.50 10.88
CA LYS A 127 8.91 19.16 10.87
C LYS A 127 8.88 20.51 10.14
N THR A 128 8.14 20.60 9.04
CA THR A 128 8.08 21.81 8.20
C THR A 128 6.84 22.66 8.46
N GLY A 129 5.83 22.11 9.13
CA GLY A 129 4.52 22.74 9.31
C GLY A 129 3.66 22.71 8.04
N GLU A 130 4.11 22.03 6.96
CA GLU A 130 3.34 21.92 5.72
C GLU A 130 2.08 21.10 5.95
N VAL A 131 0.94 21.59 5.43
CA VAL A 131 -0.35 20.90 5.44
C VAL A 131 -0.88 20.86 4.01
N LYS A 132 -1.37 19.69 3.59
CA LYS A 132 -2.08 19.48 2.32
C LYS A 132 -3.48 18.98 2.62
N SER A 133 -4.51 19.64 2.10
CA SER A 133 -5.90 19.21 2.24
C SER A 133 -6.76 19.86 1.17
N PRO A 134 -7.78 19.16 0.62
CA PRO A 134 -8.80 19.78 -0.20
C PRO A 134 -9.80 20.62 0.63
N TYR A 135 -9.85 20.42 1.94
CA TYR A 135 -10.77 21.11 2.83
C TYR A 135 -10.16 22.43 3.31
N LYS A 136 -10.79 23.56 2.97
CA LYS A 136 -10.35 24.88 3.41
C LYS A 136 -10.54 25.05 4.93
N GLY A 137 -9.51 25.50 5.62
CA GLY A 137 -9.58 25.78 7.06
C GLY A 137 -9.60 24.51 7.93
N LEU A 138 -9.04 23.40 7.45
CA LEU A 138 -8.93 22.16 8.24
C LEU A 138 -8.21 22.43 9.57
N ASP A 139 -8.84 22.08 10.69
CA ASP A 139 -8.20 22.08 12.00
C ASP A 139 -7.36 20.80 12.16
N VAL A 140 -6.05 20.95 11.98
CA VAL A 140 -5.08 19.84 12.06
C VAL A 140 -5.01 19.23 13.45
N GLU A 141 -5.29 20.01 14.50
CA GLU A 141 -5.22 19.51 15.88
C GLU A 141 -6.48 18.70 16.27
N ALA A 142 -7.59 18.93 15.61
CA ALA A 142 -8.79 18.11 15.75
C ALA A 142 -8.70 16.79 15.00
N CYS A 143 -7.74 16.65 14.07
CA CYS A 143 -7.59 15.42 13.27
C CYS A 143 -6.81 14.33 14.00
N ARG A 144 -7.19 13.08 13.74
CA ARG A 144 -6.38 11.91 14.08
C ARG A 144 -5.17 11.87 13.14
N LYS A 145 -3.97 11.70 13.70
CA LYS A 145 -2.70 11.70 12.97
C LYS A 145 -2.13 10.28 12.91
N TYR A 146 -2.11 9.68 11.72
CA TYR A 146 -1.56 8.35 11.52
C TYR A 146 -0.47 8.31 10.47
N ALA A 147 0.51 7.42 10.68
CA ALA A 147 1.52 7.11 9.69
C ALA A 147 1.01 6.04 8.71
N PHE A 148 1.14 6.26 7.41
CA PHE A 148 0.84 5.27 6.40
C PHE A 148 1.78 4.07 6.51
N ALA A 149 1.24 2.87 6.41
CA ALA A 149 1.98 1.61 6.60
C ALA A 149 2.45 0.95 5.29
N GLY A 150 2.20 1.56 4.13
CA GLY A 150 2.61 1.00 2.84
C GLY A 150 1.75 -0.18 2.35
N VAL A 151 0.58 -0.39 2.97
CA VAL A 151 -0.42 -1.40 2.58
C VAL A 151 -1.77 -0.72 2.45
N HIS A 152 -2.46 -0.93 1.34
CA HIS A 152 -3.78 -0.33 1.13
C HIS A 152 -4.63 -1.13 0.15
N LEU A 153 -5.94 -1.02 0.27
CA LEU A 153 -6.88 -1.43 -0.77
C LEU A 153 -7.16 -0.26 -1.69
N PHE A 154 -7.28 -0.56 -2.97
CA PHE A 154 -7.56 0.39 -4.03
C PHE A 154 -8.74 -0.11 -4.86
N SER A 155 -9.82 0.66 -4.92
CA SER A 155 -11.00 0.31 -5.72
C SER A 155 -10.86 0.81 -7.16
N PRO A 156 -11.27 0.02 -8.18
CA PRO A 156 -11.29 0.45 -9.56
C PRO A 156 -12.12 1.70 -9.83
N GLN A 157 -13.05 2.07 -8.95
CA GLN A 157 -13.79 3.34 -9.06
C GLN A 157 -12.88 4.58 -9.09
N LEU A 158 -11.63 4.45 -8.62
CA LEU A 158 -10.64 5.52 -8.65
C LEU A 158 -9.89 5.65 -10.01
N PHE A 159 -9.96 4.66 -10.90
CA PHE A 159 -9.24 4.66 -12.16
C PHE A 159 -9.54 5.87 -13.05
N PRO A 160 -10.81 6.34 -13.19
CA PRO A 160 -11.10 7.51 -14.03
C PRO A 160 -10.38 8.79 -13.59
N TYR A 161 -10.03 8.91 -12.32
CA TYR A 161 -9.30 10.07 -11.82
C TYR A 161 -7.84 10.10 -12.25
N PHE A 162 -7.26 8.95 -12.65
CA PHE A 162 -5.87 8.88 -13.14
C PHE A 162 -5.65 9.58 -14.47
N ASP A 163 -6.70 9.82 -15.26
CA ASP A 163 -6.57 10.49 -16.56
C ASP A 163 -6.00 11.91 -16.43
N ALA A 164 -6.29 12.59 -15.31
CA ALA A 164 -5.77 13.92 -15.02
C ALA A 164 -4.34 13.93 -14.45
N TRP A 165 -3.76 12.75 -14.16
CA TRP A 165 -2.45 12.64 -13.52
C TRP A 165 -1.35 12.29 -14.53
N PRO A 166 -0.12 12.84 -14.36
CA PRO A 166 1.04 12.46 -15.17
C PRO A 166 1.40 10.98 -14.95
N ASP A 167 2.41 10.48 -15.66
CA ASP A 167 2.88 9.11 -15.44
C ASP A 167 3.53 8.89 -14.08
N LYS A 168 4.20 9.92 -13.56
CA LYS A 168 4.96 9.85 -12.30
C LYS A 168 4.30 10.69 -11.22
N PHE A 169 3.80 10.04 -10.16
CA PHE A 169 3.19 10.71 -9.00
C PHE A 169 3.09 9.79 -7.78
N SER A 170 2.97 10.42 -6.61
CA SER A 170 2.74 9.73 -5.34
C SER A 170 1.26 9.33 -5.19
N VAL A 171 0.99 8.11 -4.75
CA VAL A 171 -0.38 7.67 -4.44
C VAL A 171 -1.01 8.50 -3.30
N ILE A 172 -0.21 9.03 -2.39
CA ILE A 172 -0.71 9.89 -1.31
C ILE A 172 -1.21 11.22 -1.86
N ASP A 173 -0.45 11.87 -2.76
CA ASP A 173 -0.92 13.11 -3.39
C ASP A 173 -2.19 12.87 -4.22
N PHE A 174 -2.29 11.70 -4.88
CA PHE A 174 -3.51 11.29 -5.57
C PHE A 174 -4.68 11.16 -4.60
N TYR A 175 -4.54 10.43 -3.50
CA TYR A 175 -5.61 10.28 -2.51
C TYR A 175 -6.07 11.64 -1.95
N LEU A 176 -5.15 12.54 -1.65
CA LEU A 176 -5.48 13.89 -1.19
C LEU A 176 -6.26 14.70 -2.23
N SER A 177 -6.06 14.44 -3.52
CA SER A 177 -6.78 15.14 -4.60
C SER A 177 -8.21 14.68 -4.79
N VAL A 178 -8.60 13.52 -4.23
CA VAL A 178 -9.92 12.92 -4.42
C VAL A 178 -10.68 12.63 -3.12
N CYS A 179 -10.04 12.78 -1.95
CA CYS A 179 -10.64 12.40 -0.66
C CYS A 179 -11.86 13.24 -0.25
N ASP A 180 -12.09 14.40 -0.87
CA ASP A 180 -13.30 15.21 -0.71
C ASP A 180 -14.50 14.65 -1.46
N ARG A 181 -14.27 13.79 -2.46
CA ARG A 181 -15.30 13.20 -3.34
C ARG A 181 -15.46 11.71 -3.13
N GLU A 182 -14.38 11.02 -2.78
CA GLU A 182 -14.32 9.56 -2.66
C GLU A 182 -14.06 9.13 -1.21
N PRO A 183 -14.72 8.05 -0.74
CA PRO A 183 -14.55 7.55 0.61
C PRO A 183 -13.21 6.81 0.78
N ILE A 184 -12.21 7.47 1.36
CA ILE A 184 -10.89 6.92 1.68
C ILE A 184 -10.76 6.86 3.19
N TYR A 185 -10.52 5.67 3.75
CA TYR A 185 -10.53 5.46 5.19
C TYR A 185 -9.19 4.96 5.74
N ALA A 186 -8.93 5.28 7.00
CA ALA A 186 -7.90 4.63 7.78
C ALA A 186 -8.37 3.27 8.31
N TYR A 187 -7.44 2.32 8.38
CA TYR A 187 -7.58 1.09 9.14
C TYR A 187 -6.50 1.05 10.24
N PRO A 188 -6.79 1.62 11.42
CA PRO A 188 -5.90 1.53 12.56
C PRO A 188 -6.03 0.13 13.17
N PHE A 189 -5.04 -0.73 12.90
CA PHE A 189 -5.02 -2.11 13.41
C PHE A 189 -4.40 -2.14 14.82
N PRO A 190 -5.16 -2.51 15.86
CA PRO A 190 -4.63 -2.59 17.22
C PRO A 190 -3.50 -3.61 17.33
N GLY A 191 -2.37 -3.21 17.92
CA GLY A 191 -1.20 -4.08 18.04
C GLY A 191 -0.45 -4.30 16.73
N LEU A 192 -0.62 -3.41 15.75
CA LEU A 192 0.10 -3.48 14.48
C LEU A 192 1.61 -3.43 14.71
N LYS A 193 2.28 -4.50 14.31
CA LYS A 193 3.73 -4.56 14.20
C LYS A 193 4.12 -4.37 12.74
N ILE A 194 5.00 -3.44 12.50
CA ILE A 194 5.52 -3.13 11.16
C ILE A 194 7.03 -3.07 11.22
N LEU A 195 7.67 -3.67 10.23
CA LEU A 195 9.09 -3.52 9.99
C LEU A 195 9.33 -3.12 8.52
N ASP A 196 9.97 -1.97 8.31
CA ASP A 196 10.48 -1.52 7.03
C ASP A 196 11.88 -2.14 6.84
N VAL A 197 12.02 -3.02 5.85
CA VAL A 197 13.27 -3.74 5.55
C VAL A 197 14.03 -3.15 4.36
N GLY A 198 13.68 -1.95 3.92
CA GLY A 198 14.34 -1.25 2.81
C GLY A 198 15.79 -0.81 3.10
N LYS A 199 16.31 -1.07 4.33
CA LYS A 199 17.69 -0.75 4.73
C LYS A 199 18.46 -2.02 5.09
N GLN A 200 19.75 -2.05 4.75
CA GLN A 200 20.59 -3.23 5.00
C GLN A 200 20.72 -3.61 6.50
N ASP A 201 20.67 -2.62 7.39
CA ASP A 201 20.76 -2.83 8.84
C ASP A 201 19.48 -3.42 9.47
N THR A 202 18.41 -3.54 8.69
CA THR A 202 17.14 -4.11 9.17
C THR A 202 16.97 -5.61 8.90
N LEU A 203 17.88 -6.24 8.15
CA LEU A 203 17.77 -7.67 7.79
C LEU A 203 17.74 -8.59 9.03
N LYS A 204 18.61 -8.35 10.02
CA LYS A 204 18.59 -9.14 11.26
C LYS A 204 17.28 -8.97 12.04
N LYS A 205 16.75 -7.75 12.07
CA LYS A 205 15.45 -7.47 12.69
C LYS A 205 14.31 -8.16 11.94
N ALA A 206 14.45 -8.37 10.62
CA ALA A 206 13.47 -9.11 9.82
C ALA A 206 13.43 -10.59 10.22
N GLU A 207 14.59 -11.23 10.47
CA GLU A 207 14.65 -12.61 10.96
C GLU A 207 14.00 -12.76 12.34
N ASP A 208 14.29 -11.83 13.26
CA ASP A 208 13.69 -11.81 14.59
C ASP A 208 12.15 -11.58 14.50
N PHE A 209 11.72 -10.67 13.64
CA PHE A 209 10.31 -10.39 13.39
C PHE A 209 9.55 -11.62 12.88
N LEU A 210 10.10 -12.31 11.88
CA LEU A 210 9.49 -13.51 11.30
C LEU A 210 9.45 -14.66 12.30
N SER A 211 10.49 -14.83 13.10
CA SER A 211 10.55 -15.86 14.14
C SER A 211 9.48 -15.63 15.22
N ALA A 212 9.23 -14.38 15.60
CA ALA A 212 8.20 -14.02 16.58
C ALA A 212 6.76 -14.19 16.06
N GLU A 213 6.54 -13.99 14.76
CA GLU A 213 5.20 -14.13 14.15
C GLU A 213 4.90 -15.59 13.73
N CYS A 214 5.94 -16.42 13.46
CA CYS A 214 5.77 -17.84 13.14
C CYS A 214 5.53 -18.72 14.38
N CYS A 215 5.81 -18.23 15.60
CA CYS A 215 5.49 -18.89 16.85
C CYS A 215 4.50 -18.04 17.65
N PRO A 216 3.19 -18.07 17.39
CA PRO A 216 2.25 -17.51 18.33
C PRO A 216 2.41 -18.26 19.66
N SER A 217 2.81 -17.54 20.70
CA SER A 217 2.84 -18.05 22.07
C SER A 217 1.50 -18.73 22.37
N ARG A 218 1.56 -20.01 22.69
CA ARG A 218 0.44 -20.84 23.15
C ARG A 218 -0.20 -20.24 24.41
#